data_23b27f0731767993287932cedda02442
#
_entry.id   23b27f0731767993287932cedda02442
#
_cell.length_a   1.000
_cell.length_b   1.000
_cell.length_c   1.000
_cell.angle_alpha   90.00
_cell.angle_beta   90.00
_cell.angle_gamma   90.00
#
_symmetry.space_group_name_H-M   'P 1'
#
loop_
_entity.id
_entity.type
_entity.pdbx_description
1 polymer ?
#
loop_
_entity_poly.entity_id
_entity_poly.type
_entity_poly.pdbx_seq_one_letter_code
_entity_poly.pdbx_strand_id
1 'polypeptide(L)'
;MTDHNIPIIQNVSKIISNNYPRINQQHLIESSIHKSFFETYHPINNYESDNFIEFRCPPSIGLYSDLSQIYLQFKLKILIERKQAEGVWTGYTDAKAGDWFDLVNLTGYSLFKHLSITLNGTECVNDALHAYTSYIKLLTTFPYEDISKIGHLYHLEHYKTIKETLTDDSYFTGLGETDPIAIRLKKLRTFGVNIRIPLIADICRTTMFMLDGIQLSIKLSLHDNAFVFFTNQEQINITGANPKKYSYKLSNIKLDIQKLKPTENSYNALMKSLLPTNNTTPVINYLYTSKLIRTYHMSDSISEFSIETPFNASIPERIYLAFLKYDSFNTEDFKTNSLYLSHLNLSNIFITLNGSTLYNISADFINRNVSELYHNTLLCLGKDHLLTFDNFINGTTLIAFNLTNFDPVANIRTPLYGSLRIVLTFSTRLTSNAVLILMGDVLSSMSINFKREIFLNRN
;
A
#
# COMPACT_ATOMS: atom_id res chain seq x y z
N MET A 1 16.84 18.88 8.18
CA MET A 1 15.76 19.51 7.40
C MET A 1 16.14 19.30 5.94
N THR A 2 15.71 18.23 5.35
CA THR A 2 15.89 17.96 3.92
C THR A 2 14.67 18.51 3.21
N ASP A 3 14.91 19.51 2.38
CA ASP A 3 13.91 20.17 1.54
C ASP A 3 13.20 19.10 0.67
N HIS A 4 11.94 18.84 0.97
CA HIS A 4 11.04 18.18 0.03
C HIS A 4 10.69 19.20 -1.05
N ASN A 5 11.62 19.40 -1.97
CA ASN A 5 11.41 20.22 -3.15
C ASN A 5 10.37 19.54 -4.05
N ILE A 6 9.30 20.25 -4.29
CA ILE A 6 8.25 19.88 -5.26
C ILE A 6 8.92 19.65 -6.62
N PRO A 7 8.74 18.50 -7.28
CA PRO A 7 9.49 18.14 -8.50
C PRO A 7 9.37 19.15 -9.65
N ILE A 8 8.29 19.92 -9.71
CA ILE A 8 8.05 20.96 -10.73
C ILE A 8 9.06 22.11 -10.61
N ILE A 9 9.46 22.48 -9.41
CA ILE A 9 10.41 23.58 -9.17
C ILE A 9 11.83 23.18 -9.58
N GLN A 10 12.20 21.91 -9.42
CA GLN A 10 13.52 21.43 -9.83
C GLN A 10 13.71 21.44 -11.35
N ASN A 11 12.68 21.17 -12.12
CA ASN A 11 12.78 21.16 -13.59
C ASN A 11 12.82 22.58 -14.17
N VAL A 12 12.06 23.51 -13.62
CA VAL A 12 12.08 24.91 -14.05
C VAL A 12 13.41 25.59 -13.66
N SER A 13 13.93 25.31 -12.45
CA SER A 13 15.23 25.83 -12.01
C SER A 13 16.39 25.29 -12.83
N LYS A 14 16.33 24.03 -13.30
CA LYS A 14 17.35 23.45 -14.20
C LYS A 14 17.39 24.10 -15.59
N ILE A 15 16.24 24.49 -16.12
CA ILE A 15 16.16 25.13 -17.45
C ILE A 15 16.68 26.59 -17.37
N ILE A 16 16.47 27.26 -16.25
CA ILE A 16 16.88 28.67 -16.06
C ILE A 16 18.34 28.79 -15.58
N SER A 17 18.90 27.74 -14.95
CA SER A 17 20.20 27.80 -14.29
C SER A 17 21.42 27.85 -15.24
N ASN A 18 21.23 27.60 -16.52
CA ASN A 18 22.38 27.53 -17.45
C ASN A 18 22.86 28.89 -17.98
N ASN A 19 22.15 29.99 -17.76
CA ASN A 19 22.48 31.28 -18.39
C ASN A 19 22.65 32.48 -17.44
N TYR A 20 22.51 32.32 -16.09
CA TYR A 20 22.69 33.43 -15.17
C TYR A 20 23.53 33.06 -13.94
N PRO A 21 24.43 33.93 -13.47
CA PRO A 21 25.18 33.69 -12.25
C PRO A 21 24.23 33.59 -11.04
N ARG A 22 24.54 32.68 -10.11
CA ARG A 22 23.73 32.37 -8.91
C ARG A 22 23.33 33.59 -8.04
N ILE A 23 23.95 34.74 -8.24
CA ILE A 23 23.69 35.97 -7.50
C ILE A 23 22.31 36.59 -7.84
N ASN A 24 21.73 36.28 -9.01
CA ASN A 24 20.45 36.83 -9.47
C ASN A 24 19.32 35.79 -9.57
N GLN A 25 19.45 34.64 -8.93
CA GLN A 25 18.34 33.70 -8.85
C GLN A 25 17.26 34.28 -7.92
N GLN A 26 16.21 34.85 -8.51
CA GLN A 26 14.97 35.07 -7.80
C GLN A 26 14.43 33.69 -7.40
N HIS A 27 14.30 33.45 -6.09
CA HIS A 27 13.53 32.32 -5.61
C HIS A 27 12.11 32.48 -6.16
N LEU A 28 11.69 31.55 -7.01
CA LEU A 28 10.29 31.46 -7.44
C LEU A 28 9.46 31.13 -6.19
N ILE A 29 8.97 32.17 -5.53
CA ILE A 29 8.03 32.02 -4.44
C ILE A 29 6.71 31.61 -5.09
N GLU A 30 6.14 30.49 -4.67
CA GLU A 30 4.78 30.09 -5.03
C GLU A 30 3.80 31.15 -4.45
N SER A 31 3.52 32.18 -5.24
CA SER A 31 2.63 33.27 -4.83
C SER A 31 1.14 32.93 -5.01
N SER A 32 0.84 31.75 -5.56
CA SER A 32 -0.54 31.30 -5.83
C SER A 32 -1.28 30.83 -4.57
N ILE A 33 -0.53 30.38 -3.54
CA ILE A 33 -1.08 29.90 -2.27
C ILE A 33 -0.81 30.91 -1.16
N HIS A 34 -1.88 31.38 -0.52
CA HIS A 34 -1.79 32.32 0.60
C HIS A 34 -1.49 31.61 1.93
N LYS A 35 -2.11 30.43 2.17
CA LYS A 35 -1.98 29.69 3.45
C LYS A 35 -2.23 28.20 3.22
N SER A 36 -1.50 27.37 3.97
CA SER A 36 -1.75 25.94 4.09
C SER A 36 -1.98 25.54 5.56
N PHE A 37 -2.87 24.59 5.82
CA PHE A 37 -3.15 24.07 7.16
C PHE A 37 -3.78 22.67 7.06
N PHE A 38 -3.70 21.90 8.14
CA PHE A 38 -4.40 20.63 8.23
C PHE A 38 -5.79 20.82 8.84
N GLU A 39 -6.77 20.23 8.21
CA GLU A 39 -8.14 20.11 8.72
C GLU A 39 -8.36 18.66 9.16
N THR A 40 -8.88 18.50 10.39
CA THR A 40 -9.06 17.20 11.01
C THR A 40 -10.52 16.78 10.94
N TYR A 41 -10.79 15.55 10.48
CA TYR A 41 -12.10 14.95 10.42
C TYR A 41 -12.17 13.72 11.33
N HIS A 42 -13.36 13.46 11.88
CA HIS A 42 -13.65 12.31 12.70
C HIS A 42 -14.55 11.32 11.96
N PRO A 43 -14.52 10.03 12.30
CA PRO A 43 -15.47 9.06 11.75
C PRO A 43 -16.92 9.47 11.97
N ILE A 44 -17.79 9.22 10.98
CA ILE A 44 -19.20 9.54 11.05
C ILE A 44 -20.07 8.37 11.54
N ASN A 45 -19.50 7.16 11.56
CA ASN A 45 -20.19 5.93 11.96
C ASN A 45 -19.68 5.39 13.28
N ASN A 46 -20.41 4.42 13.85
CA ASN A 46 -19.96 3.68 15.02
C ASN A 46 -19.07 2.51 14.57
N TYR A 47 -17.78 2.79 14.34
CA TYR A 47 -16.80 1.83 13.83
C TYR A 47 -16.57 0.62 14.75
N GLU A 48 -16.94 0.68 16.05
CA GLU A 48 -16.82 -0.46 16.96
C GLU A 48 -17.86 -1.55 16.65
N SER A 49 -19.03 -1.17 16.10
CA SER A 49 -20.08 -2.11 15.70
C SER A 49 -20.07 -2.46 14.22
N ASP A 50 -19.62 -1.54 13.38
CA ASP A 50 -19.86 -1.60 11.93
C ASP A 50 -18.73 -2.31 11.16
N ASN A 51 -17.63 -2.66 11.80
CA ASN A 51 -16.45 -3.28 11.17
C ASN A 51 -15.83 -2.47 10.02
N PHE A 52 -16.18 -1.19 9.92
CA PHE A 52 -15.57 -0.24 8.98
C PHE A 52 -15.53 1.16 9.59
N ILE A 53 -14.67 2.01 9.05
CA ILE A 53 -14.51 3.41 9.42
C ILE A 53 -14.89 4.25 8.22
N GLU A 54 -15.79 5.20 8.39
CA GLU A 54 -16.19 6.11 7.33
C GLU A 54 -15.93 7.56 7.74
N PHE A 55 -15.26 8.29 6.84
CA PHE A 55 -15.07 9.73 6.93
C PHE A 55 -15.81 10.41 5.81
N ARG A 56 -16.46 11.52 6.13
CA ARG A 56 -17.08 12.40 5.15
C ARG A 56 -16.55 13.80 5.34
N CYS A 57 -15.81 14.27 4.36
CA CYS A 57 -15.23 15.60 4.33
C CYS A 57 -16.12 16.47 3.44
N PRO A 58 -16.85 17.44 4.01
CA PRO A 58 -17.77 18.26 3.25
C PRO A 58 -17.02 19.14 2.22
N PRO A 59 -17.68 19.57 1.15
CA PRO A 59 -17.08 20.47 0.18
C PRO A 59 -16.70 21.80 0.83
N SER A 60 -15.47 22.24 0.63
CA SER A 60 -14.97 23.53 1.11
C SER A 60 -14.88 24.51 -0.06
N ILE A 61 -15.57 25.65 -0.01
CA ILE A 61 -15.49 26.67 -1.06
C ILE A 61 -14.26 27.54 -0.85
N GLY A 62 -13.48 27.77 -1.93
CA GLY A 62 -12.27 28.60 -1.91
C GLY A 62 -11.08 27.94 -1.24
N LEU A 63 -11.12 26.64 -0.95
CA LEU A 63 -10.01 25.87 -0.38
C LEU A 63 -9.73 24.66 -1.26
N TYR A 64 -8.50 24.55 -1.76
CA TYR A 64 -8.01 23.35 -2.44
C TYR A 64 -7.63 22.29 -1.40
N SER A 65 -7.59 21.03 -1.82
CA SER A 65 -7.12 19.92 -0.97
C SER A 65 -5.89 19.27 -1.61
N ASP A 66 -4.88 19.03 -0.82
CA ASP A 66 -3.75 18.20 -1.24
C ASP A 66 -4.05 16.74 -0.87
N LEU A 67 -4.37 15.94 -1.87
CA LEU A 67 -4.68 14.53 -1.65
C LEU A 67 -3.43 13.71 -1.32
N SER A 68 -2.23 14.19 -1.64
CA SER A 68 -0.97 13.53 -1.27
C SER A 68 -0.66 13.66 0.22
N GLN A 69 -1.29 14.61 0.90
CA GLN A 69 -1.10 14.93 2.30
C GLN A 69 -2.37 14.59 3.12
N ILE A 70 -2.86 13.38 2.95
CA ILE A 70 -3.93 12.80 3.78
C ILE A 70 -3.31 11.82 4.75
N TYR A 71 -3.54 12.03 6.05
CA TYR A 71 -3.02 11.17 7.11
C TYR A 71 -4.14 10.58 7.94
N LEU A 72 -4.11 9.26 8.11
CA LEU A 72 -4.95 8.55 9.06
C LEU A 72 -4.19 8.39 10.37
N GLN A 73 -4.82 8.78 11.48
CA GLN A 73 -4.29 8.61 12.83
C GLN A 73 -5.24 7.78 13.66
N PHE A 74 -4.70 6.86 14.46
CA PHE A 74 -5.46 6.10 15.44
C PHE A 74 -4.55 5.53 16.51
N LYS A 75 -5.14 5.15 17.64
CA LYS A 75 -4.48 4.38 18.69
C LYS A 75 -4.93 2.93 18.58
N LEU A 76 -3.96 2.04 18.43
CA LEU A 76 -4.15 0.60 18.40
C LEU A 76 -3.88 0.02 19.79
N LYS A 77 -4.83 -0.75 20.33
CA LYS A 77 -4.69 -1.49 21.58
C LYS A 77 -5.06 -2.95 21.34
N ILE A 78 -4.33 -3.85 21.98
CA ILE A 78 -4.54 -5.28 21.86
C ILE A 78 -5.35 -5.77 23.04
N LEU A 79 -6.37 -6.57 22.76
CA LEU A 79 -7.27 -7.16 23.72
C LEU A 79 -7.20 -8.69 23.62
N ILE A 80 -7.22 -9.36 24.76
CA ILE A 80 -7.15 -10.81 24.84
C ILE A 80 -8.27 -11.34 25.72
N GLU A 81 -9.00 -12.29 25.21
CA GLU A 81 -9.97 -13.08 25.95
C GLU A 81 -9.34 -14.42 26.32
N ARG A 82 -9.47 -14.83 27.57
CA ARG A 82 -8.89 -16.07 28.12
C ARG A 82 -10.00 -17.01 28.58
N LYS A 83 -9.82 -18.29 28.35
CA LYS A 83 -10.71 -19.31 28.88
C LYS A 83 -10.29 -19.67 30.31
N GLN A 84 -11.22 -19.63 31.24
CA GLN A 84 -11.01 -20.08 32.64
C GLN A 84 -11.04 -21.61 32.75
N ALA A 85 -10.54 -22.14 33.87
CA ALA A 85 -10.51 -23.58 34.14
C ALA A 85 -11.91 -24.25 34.07
N GLU A 86 -12.96 -23.47 34.33
CA GLU A 86 -14.36 -23.91 34.27
C GLU A 86 -14.96 -23.89 32.86
N GLY A 87 -14.15 -23.58 31.83
CA GLY A 87 -14.61 -23.50 30.45
C GLY A 87 -15.26 -22.19 30.02
N VAL A 88 -15.40 -21.23 30.94
CA VAL A 88 -16.00 -19.91 30.68
C VAL A 88 -14.96 -18.94 30.15
N TRP A 89 -15.32 -18.11 29.17
CA TRP A 89 -14.48 -17.05 28.65
C TRP A 89 -14.58 -15.80 29.54
N THR A 90 -13.41 -15.15 29.80
CA THR A 90 -13.32 -14.01 30.75
C THR A 90 -13.80 -12.69 30.16
N GLY A 91 -14.19 -12.62 28.92
CA GLY A 91 -14.30 -11.35 28.20
C GLY A 91 -12.95 -10.71 27.90
N TYR A 92 -12.93 -9.80 26.96
CA TYR A 92 -11.71 -9.16 26.48
C TYR A 92 -11.06 -8.27 27.55
N THR A 93 -9.79 -8.53 27.83
CA THR A 93 -8.95 -7.75 28.75
C THR A 93 -7.67 -7.32 28.05
N ASP A 94 -6.95 -6.39 28.67
CA ASP A 94 -5.64 -5.97 28.16
C ASP A 94 -4.65 -7.14 28.11
N ALA A 95 -3.77 -7.12 27.09
CA ALA A 95 -2.68 -8.07 26.97
C ALA A 95 -1.70 -7.94 28.15
N LYS A 96 -1.19 -9.07 28.66
CA LYS A 96 -0.28 -9.15 29.81
C LYS A 96 1.11 -9.66 29.38
N ALA A 97 2.10 -9.48 30.24
CA ALA A 97 3.37 -10.19 30.10
C ALA A 97 3.12 -11.70 30.07
N GLY A 98 3.66 -12.43 29.12
CA GLY A 98 3.40 -13.87 28.91
C GLY A 98 2.30 -14.17 27.90
N ASP A 99 1.63 -13.17 27.34
CA ASP A 99 0.83 -13.34 26.15
C ASP A 99 1.75 -13.21 24.94
N TRP A 100 1.98 -14.32 24.24
CA TRP A 100 2.87 -14.40 23.10
C TRP A 100 2.09 -14.23 21.82
N PHE A 101 2.30 -13.14 21.13
CA PHE A 101 1.74 -12.81 19.82
C PHE A 101 2.63 -11.78 19.13
N ASP A 102 2.55 -11.71 17.84
CA ASP A 102 3.06 -10.60 17.05
C ASP A 102 1.96 -10.09 16.11
N LEU A 103 2.18 -8.94 15.51
CA LEU A 103 1.33 -8.38 14.49
C LEU A 103 2.05 -8.49 13.13
N VAL A 104 1.28 -8.71 12.09
CA VAL A 104 1.83 -8.66 10.73
C VAL A 104 2.50 -7.31 10.48
N ASN A 105 3.50 -7.32 9.64
CA ASN A 105 4.26 -6.11 9.32
C ASN A 105 3.35 -5.02 8.72
N LEU A 106 3.76 -3.76 8.84
CA LEU A 106 2.97 -2.62 8.39
C LEU A 106 1.55 -2.58 8.97
N THR A 107 1.43 -2.89 10.24
CA THR A 107 0.13 -3.01 10.93
C THR A 107 -0.77 -1.81 10.68
N GLY A 108 -0.21 -0.60 10.52
CA GLY A 108 -0.99 0.59 10.19
C GLY A 108 -1.86 0.45 8.94
N TYR A 109 -1.41 -0.31 7.94
CA TYR A 109 -2.15 -0.59 6.70
C TYR A 109 -2.81 -1.96 6.70
N SER A 110 -2.16 -2.95 7.30
CA SER A 110 -2.63 -4.34 7.33
C SER A 110 -3.94 -4.52 8.11
N LEU A 111 -4.29 -3.56 8.96
CA LEU A 111 -5.58 -3.50 9.64
C LEU A 111 -6.75 -3.31 8.69
N PHE A 112 -6.53 -2.83 7.46
CA PHE A 112 -7.60 -2.46 6.54
C PHE A 112 -7.64 -3.41 5.35
N LYS A 113 -8.76 -4.14 5.23
CA LYS A 113 -9.02 -5.09 4.15
C LYS A 113 -9.36 -4.39 2.85
N HIS A 114 -10.17 -3.35 2.94
CA HIS A 114 -10.72 -2.66 1.78
C HIS A 114 -10.69 -1.15 1.99
N LEU A 115 -10.32 -0.42 0.94
CA LEU A 115 -10.37 1.04 0.86
C LEU A 115 -11.25 1.46 -0.31
N SER A 116 -12.27 2.27 -0.03
CA SER A 116 -13.05 2.97 -1.06
C SER A 116 -12.97 4.48 -0.85
N ILE A 117 -12.75 5.21 -1.96
CA ILE A 117 -12.74 6.68 -1.97
C ILE A 117 -13.73 7.16 -3.03
N THR A 118 -14.65 8.01 -2.60
CA THR A 118 -15.60 8.68 -3.49
C THR A 118 -15.42 10.18 -3.47
N LEU A 119 -15.51 10.80 -4.63
CA LEU A 119 -15.51 12.24 -4.82
C LEU A 119 -16.86 12.64 -5.42
N ASN A 120 -17.60 13.54 -4.78
CA ASN A 120 -18.95 13.94 -5.19
C ASN A 120 -19.87 12.77 -5.58
N GLY A 121 -19.77 11.64 -4.85
CA GLY A 121 -20.54 10.42 -5.13
C GLY A 121 -19.97 9.51 -6.23
N THR A 122 -18.94 9.92 -6.97
CA THR A 122 -18.25 9.08 -7.95
C THR A 122 -17.16 8.27 -7.27
N GLU A 123 -17.21 6.94 -7.35
CA GLU A 123 -16.19 6.06 -6.78
C GLU A 123 -14.91 6.11 -7.61
N CYS A 124 -13.88 6.75 -7.05
CA CYS A 124 -12.58 6.93 -7.70
C CYS A 124 -11.60 5.80 -7.37
N VAL A 125 -11.67 5.25 -6.17
CA VAL A 125 -10.82 4.14 -5.71
C VAL A 125 -11.71 3.06 -5.10
N ASN A 126 -11.43 1.81 -5.47
CA ASN A 126 -12.03 0.62 -4.89
C ASN A 126 -10.95 -0.46 -4.81
N ASP A 127 -10.29 -0.54 -3.66
CA ASP A 127 -9.16 -1.44 -3.43
C ASP A 127 -9.58 -2.54 -2.45
N ALA A 128 -9.98 -3.68 -2.99
CA ALA A 128 -10.45 -4.84 -2.21
C ALA A 128 -9.33 -5.61 -1.50
N LEU A 129 -8.07 -5.39 -1.87
CA LEU A 129 -6.89 -6.04 -1.30
C LEU A 129 -5.94 -4.99 -0.70
N HIS A 130 -6.49 -4.00 0.00
CA HIS A 130 -5.75 -2.81 0.46
C HIS A 130 -4.51 -3.13 1.31
N ALA A 131 -4.57 -4.14 2.17
CA ALA A 131 -3.43 -4.58 2.95
C ALA A 131 -2.25 -5.02 2.06
N TYR A 132 -2.51 -5.85 1.05
CA TYR A 132 -1.49 -6.34 0.12
C TYR A 132 -0.98 -5.24 -0.83
N THR A 133 -1.89 -4.44 -1.37
CA THR A 133 -1.51 -3.36 -2.28
C THR A 133 -0.65 -2.31 -1.59
N SER A 134 -0.99 -1.97 -0.35
CA SER A 134 -0.21 -1.06 0.46
C SER A 134 1.16 -1.66 0.81
N TYR A 135 1.21 -2.95 1.15
CA TYR A 135 2.47 -3.65 1.44
C TYR A 135 3.39 -3.68 0.21
N ILE A 136 2.88 -4.14 -0.94
CA ILE A 136 3.64 -4.16 -2.20
C ILE A 136 4.12 -2.75 -2.54
N LYS A 137 3.25 -1.75 -2.37
CA LYS A 137 3.59 -0.37 -2.70
C LYS A 137 4.69 0.20 -1.82
N LEU A 138 4.65 -0.07 -0.52
CA LEU A 138 5.72 0.37 0.38
C LEU A 138 7.03 -0.36 0.11
N LEU A 139 6.99 -1.67 -0.17
CA LEU A 139 8.17 -2.42 -0.58
C LEU A 139 8.85 -1.82 -1.82
N THR A 140 8.06 -1.24 -2.73
CA THR A 140 8.53 -0.76 -4.04
C THR A 140 8.82 0.74 -4.10
N THR A 141 8.44 1.53 -3.12
CA THR A 141 8.57 3.01 -3.18
C THR A 141 9.09 3.66 -1.91
N PHE A 142 9.45 2.87 -0.90
CA PHE A 142 9.92 3.42 0.37
C PHE A 142 11.44 3.26 0.47
N PRO A 143 12.21 4.36 0.67
CA PRO A 143 13.66 4.26 0.81
C PRO A 143 14.05 3.47 2.05
N TYR A 144 14.93 2.50 1.89
CA TYR A 144 15.43 1.66 2.99
C TYR A 144 16.04 2.49 4.14
N GLU A 145 16.73 3.57 3.81
CA GLU A 145 17.39 4.44 4.79
C GLU A 145 16.40 5.17 5.71
N ASP A 146 15.15 5.32 5.30
CA ASP A 146 14.13 6.02 6.07
C ASP A 146 13.38 5.13 7.07
N ILE A 147 13.59 3.81 7.06
CA ILE A 147 12.94 2.89 8.02
C ILE A 147 13.24 3.28 9.45
N SER A 148 14.50 3.58 9.76
CA SER A 148 14.92 3.95 11.12
C SER A 148 14.30 5.27 11.59
N LYS A 149 13.98 6.18 10.65
CA LYS A 149 13.46 7.51 10.94
C LYS A 149 11.94 7.51 11.13
N ILE A 150 11.21 6.87 10.22
CA ILE A 150 9.75 6.98 10.17
C ILE A 150 9.01 5.64 10.26
N GLY A 151 9.72 4.52 10.23
CA GLY A 151 9.10 3.19 10.26
C GLY A 151 8.19 2.97 11.48
N HIS A 152 8.53 3.56 12.62
CA HIS A 152 7.72 3.50 13.84
C HIS A 152 6.32 4.13 13.67
N LEU A 153 6.17 5.12 12.78
CA LEU A 153 4.87 5.77 12.51
C LEU A 153 3.93 4.84 11.75
N TYR A 154 4.47 3.96 10.92
CA TYR A 154 3.73 3.00 10.10
C TYR A 154 3.60 1.65 10.77
N HIS A 155 4.24 1.47 11.91
CA HIS A 155 4.42 0.17 12.55
C HIS A 155 5.10 -0.82 11.59
N LEU A 156 6.09 -0.31 10.87
CA LEU A 156 6.97 -1.04 9.99
C LEU A 156 8.25 -1.37 10.74
N GLU A 157 8.65 -2.62 10.71
CA GLU A 157 9.92 -3.06 11.26
C GLU A 157 10.82 -3.63 10.19
N HIS A 158 12.11 -3.44 10.42
CA HIS A 158 13.14 -4.08 9.62
C HIS A 158 13.40 -5.48 10.20
N TYR A 159 12.90 -6.49 9.52
CA TYR A 159 13.15 -7.88 9.93
C TYR A 159 14.48 -8.38 9.39
N LYS A 160 15.30 -8.93 10.28
CA LYS A 160 16.44 -9.74 9.86
C LYS A 160 15.98 -11.07 9.24
N THR A 161 14.85 -11.59 9.69
CA THR A 161 14.27 -12.84 9.18
C THR A 161 12.76 -12.80 9.34
N ILE A 162 12.03 -12.83 8.25
CA ILE A 162 10.57 -12.94 8.24
C ILE A 162 10.23 -14.42 8.33
N LYS A 163 9.44 -14.82 9.34
CA LYS A 163 8.98 -16.21 9.45
C LYS A 163 7.63 -16.39 8.78
N GLU A 164 7.46 -17.50 8.07
CA GLU A 164 6.19 -17.88 7.45
C GLU A 164 5.21 -18.43 8.48
N THR A 165 5.68 -19.31 9.36
CA THR A 165 4.89 -19.95 10.42
C THR A 165 5.61 -19.91 11.75
N LEU A 166 4.86 -19.80 12.83
CA LEU A 166 5.36 -19.99 14.19
C LEU A 166 4.98 -21.38 14.67
N THR A 167 5.99 -22.19 14.92
CA THR A 167 5.81 -23.59 15.37
C THR A 167 5.96 -23.74 16.87
N ASP A 168 6.66 -22.80 17.53
CA ASP A 168 6.94 -22.83 18.96
C ASP A 168 7.15 -21.42 19.54
N ASP A 169 7.28 -21.34 20.87
CA ASP A 169 7.49 -20.08 21.60
C ASP A 169 8.95 -19.58 21.53
N SER A 170 9.85 -20.31 20.91
CA SER A 170 11.27 -19.93 20.85
C SER A 170 11.49 -18.57 20.17
N TYR A 171 10.63 -18.23 19.24
CA TYR A 171 10.61 -16.92 18.59
C TYR A 171 10.45 -15.76 19.58
N PHE A 172 9.65 -15.95 20.61
CA PHE A 172 9.35 -14.91 21.61
C PHE A 172 10.26 -15.02 22.85
N THR A 173 10.66 -16.22 23.25
CA THR A 173 11.45 -16.45 24.47
C THR A 173 12.92 -16.13 24.29
N GLY A 174 13.43 -16.16 23.04
CA GLY A 174 14.79 -15.79 22.70
C GLY A 174 15.03 -14.28 22.51
N LEU A 175 13.98 -13.43 22.60
CA LEU A 175 14.12 -12.00 22.43
C LEU A 175 14.76 -11.35 23.65
N GLY A 176 15.88 -10.64 23.45
CA GLY A 176 16.49 -9.80 24.49
C GLY A 176 15.62 -8.55 24.77
N GLU A 177 15.81 -7.92 25.93
CA GLU A 177 15.07 -6.69 26.30
C GLU A 177 15.29 -5.52 25.31
N THR A 178 16.40 -5.52 24.61
CA THR A 178 16.77 -4.51 23.60
C THR A 178 16.31 -4.88 22.19
N ASP A 179 15.69 -6.04 22.01
CA ASP A 179 15.18 -6.47 20.70
C ASP A 179 14.01 -5.56 20.28
N PRO A 180 14.01 -5.01 19.07
CA PRO A 180 12.92 -4.17 18.58
C PRO A 180 11.54 -4.81 18.69
N ILE A 181 11.45 -6.13 18.45
CA ILE A 181 10.20 -6.89 18.56
C ILE A 181 9.74 -6.93 20.03
N ALA A 182 10.65 -7.22 20.98
CA ALA A 182 10.32 -7.22 22.40
C ALA A 182 9.85 -5.85 22.88
N ILE A 183 10.51 -4.78 22.46
CA ILE A 183 10.12 -3.39 22.77
C ILE A 183 8.74 -3.08 22.21
N ARG A 184 8.46 -3.48 20.98
CA ARG A 184 7.16 -3.29 20.32
C ARG A 184 6.05 -4.01 21.07
N LEU A 185 6.22 -5.30 21.36
CA LEU A 185 5.26 -6.12 22.10
C LEU A 185 4.99 -5.54 23.48
N LYS A 186 6.02 -5.06 24.18
CA LYS A 186 5.87 -4.39 25.48
C LYS A 186 4.99 -3.13 25.38
N LYS A 187 5.20 -2.29 24.38
CA LYS A 187 4.38 -1.09 24.13
C LYS A 187 2.93 -1.45 23.80
N LEU A 188 2.71 -2.41 22.89
CA LEU A 188 1.38 -2.87 22.50
C LEU A 188 0.57 -3.43 23.69
N ARG A 189 1.24 -4.19 24.59
CA ARG A 189 0.60 -4.78 25.78
C ARG A 189 0.22 -3.74 26.82
N THR A 190 1.05 -2.72 27.03
CA THR A 190 0.91 -1.81 28.16
C THR A 190 0.03 -0.60 27.87
N PHE A 191 0.31 0.12 26.80
CA PHE A 191 -0.28 1.45 26.56
C PHE A 191 -1.04 1.55 25.24
N GLY A 192 -0.88 0.57 24.36
CA GLY A 192 -1.23 0.69 22.95
C GLY A 192 -0.25 1.60 22.20
N VAL A 193 -0.36 1.61 20.87
CA VAL A 193 0.53 2.33 19.98
C VAL A 193 -0.28 3.37 19.20
N ASN A 194 0.23 4.60 19.15
CA ASN A 194 -0.31 5.62 18.26
C ASN A 194 0.33 5.44 16.88
N ILE A 195 -0.51 5.27 15.88
CA ILE A 195 -0.12 5.07 14.48
C ILE A 195 -0.60 6.28 13.69
N ARG A 196 0.28 6.82 12.85
CA ARG A 196 -0.05 7.86 11.87
C ARG A 196 0.52 7.47 10.53
N ILE A 197 -0.35 7.26 9.56
CA ILE A 197 0.01 6.80 8.23
C ILE A 197 -0.53 7.74 7.15
N PRO A 198 0.22 8.00 6.07
CA PRO A 198 -0.36 8.59 4.87
C PRO A 198 -1.33 7.60 4.22
N LEU A 199 -2.40 8.10 3.63
CA LEU A 199 -3.34 7.27 2.91
C LEU A 199 -2.73 6.83 1.57
N ILE A 200 -2.54 5.52 1.41
CA ILE A 200 -2.01 4.95 0.16
C ILE A 200 -3.19 4.62 -0.76
N ALA A 201 -3.49 5.55 -1.67
CA ALA A 201 -4.47 5.35 -2.73
C ALA A 201 -3.96 5.95 -4.04
N ASP A 202 -4.43 5.43 -5.16
CA ASP A 202 -3.93 5.84 -6.48
C ASP A 202 -4.14 7.33 -6.74
N ILE A 203 -5.35 7.83 -6.41
CA ILE A 203 -5.69 9.25 -6.56
C ILE A 203 -4.89 10.18 -5.61
N CYS A 204 -4.36 9.65 -4.51
CA CYS A 204 -3.53 10.40 -3.57
C CYS A 204 -2.09 10.63 -4.10
N ARG A 205 -1.78 10.20 -5.31
CA ARG A 205 -0.47 10.35 -5.96
C ARG A 205 -0.45 11.42 -7.03
N THR A 206 -1.57 12.10 -7.25
CA THR A 206 -1.59 13.25 -8.14
C THR A 206 -0.69 14.36 -7.57
N THR A 207 0.07 15.01 -8.44
CA THR A 207 0.89 16.17 -8.09
C THR A 207 0.10 17.47 -8.07
N MET A 208 -1.18 17.41 -8.46
CA MET A 208 -2.07 18.56 -8.54
C MET A 208 -2.99 18.64 -7.32
N PHE A 209 -3.22 19.86 -6.84
CA PHE A 209 -4.20 20.10 -5.78
C PHE A 209 -5.62 19.87 -6.28
N MET A 210 -6.41 19.17 -5.48
CA MET A 210 -7.83 18.94 -5.76
C MET A 210 -8.59 20.27 -5.68
N LEU A 211 -9.43 20.49 -6.68
CA LEU A 211 -10.29 21.68 -6.78
C LEU A 211 -11.21 21.80 -5.55
N ASP A 212 -11.58 23.01 -5.22
CA ASP A 212 -12.57 23.31 -4.18
C ASP A 212 -13.99 22.80 -4.52
N GLY A 213 -14.88 22.78 -3.55
CA GLY A 213 -16.28 22.39 -3.76
C GLY A 213 -16.48 20.88 -4.01
N ILE A 214 -15.50 20.05 -3.69
CA ILE A 214 -15.59 18.60 -3.83
C ILE A 214 -15.74 17.95 -2.46
N GLN A 215 -16.79 17.14 -2.31
CA GLN A 215 -16.97 16.27 -1.15
C GLN A 215 -16.10 15.04 -1.32
N LEU A 216 -15.31 14.73 -0.29
CA LEU A 216 -14.49 13.52 -0.21
C LEU A 216 -15.11 12.58 0.82
N SER A 217 -15.41 11.33 0.43
CA SER A 217 -15.74 10.25 1.37
C SER A 217 -14.71 9.14 1.29
N ILE A 218 -14.27 8.67 2.46
CA ILE A 218 -13.28 7.59 2.59
C ILE A 218 -13.89 6.52 3.48
N LYS A 219 -13.94 5.28 2.98
CA LYS A 219 -14.40 4.12 3.73
C LYS A 219 -13.30 3.09 3.82
N LEU A 220 -12.97 2.66 5.03
CA LEU A 220 -11.95 1.67 5.36
C LEU A 220 -12.62 0.52 6.08
N SER A 221 -12.67 -0.67 5.48
CA SER A 221 -13.17 -1.87 6.14
C SER A 221 -12.04 -2.55 6.91
N LEU A 222 -12.32 -2.99 8.13
CA LEU A 222 -11.34 -3.64 9.00
C LEU A 222 -11.09 -5.08 8.55
N HIS A 223 -9.87 -5.53 8.79
CA HIS A 223 -9.46 -6.91 8.55
C HIS A 223 -9.81 -7.80 9.73
N ASP A 224 -9.97 -9.10 9.45
CA ASP A 224 -10.19 -10.12 10.48
C ASP A 224 -8.97 -10.26 11.39
N ASN A 225 -9.21 -10.64 12.65
CA ASN A 225 -8.15 -10.82 13.64
C ASN A 225 -7.07 -11.82 13.19
N ALA A 226 -7.47 -12.90 12.52
CA ALA A 226 -6.55 -13.92 12.02
C ALA A 226 -5.58 -13.40 10.97
N PHE A 227 -5.93 -12.36 10.23
CA PHE A 227 -5.01 -11.69 9.31
C PHE A 227 -3.96 -10.84 10.03
N VAL A 228 -4.37 -10.16 11.09
CA VAL A 228 -3.56 -9.13 11.78
C VAL A 228 -2.61 -9.75 12.79
N PHE A 229 -3.03 -10.83 13.46
CA PHE A 229 -2.24 -11.47 14.50
C PHE A 229 -1.46 -12.67 13.99
N PHE A 230 -0.27 -12.82 14.54
CA PHE A 230 0.63 -13.91 14.28
C PHE A 230 1.11 -14.53 15.59
N THR A 231 0.78 -15.80 15.83
CA THR A 231 1.08 -16.49 17.09
C THR A 231 1.13 -18.01 16.90
N ASN A 232 1.91 -18.71 17.72
CA ASN A 232 1.93 -20.16 17.77
C ASN A 232 0.85 -20.76 18.68
N GLN A 233 0.16 -19.94 19.46
CA GLN A 233 -0.84 -20.44 20.42
C GLN A 233 -2.11 -20.84 19.67
N GLU A 234 -2.53 -22.09 19.84
CA GLU A 234 -3.80 -22.58 19.33
C GLU A 234 -4.95 -21.87 20.05
N GLN A 235 -5.58 -20.95 19.31
CA GLN A 235 -6.59 -20.08 19.90
C GLN A 235 -7.94 -20.73 20.12
N ILE A 236 -8.26 -21.72 19.31
CA ILE A 236 -9.60 -22.31 19.28
C ILE A 236 -9.59 -23.75 19.81
N ASN A 237 -8.43 -24.35 20.03
CA ASN A 237 -8.37 -25.73 20.47
C ASN A 237 -8.77 -25.82 21.92
N ILE A 238 -10.01 -26.23 22.12
CA ILE A 238 -10.76 -26.37 23.38
C ILE A 238 -10.05 -27.29 24.38
N THR A 239 -9.06 -28.05 23.93
CA THR A 239 -8.28 -29.03 24.71
C THR A 239 -6.93 -28.52 25.22
N GLY A 240 -6.48 -27.33 24.79
CA GLY A 240 -5.24 -26.73 25.32
C GLY A 240 -5.40 -26.19 26.74
N ALA A 241 -4.31 -26.16 27.50
CA ALA A 241 -4.31 -25.78 28.91
C ALA A 241 -4.80 -24.32 29.16
N ASN A 242 -4.68 -23.40 28.20
CA ASN A 242 -5.11 -22.00 28.33
C ASN A 242 -5.41 -21.37 26.95
N PRO A 243 -6.52 -21.71 26.29
CA PRO A 243 -6.86 -21.11 25.00
C PRO A 243 -7.11 -19.60 25.14
N LYS A 244 -6.67 -18.83 24.13
CA LYS A 244 -6.79 -17.38 24.10
C LYS A 244 -7.40 -16.96 22.77
N LYS A 245 -8.18 -15.89 22.77
CA LYS A 245 -8.61 -15.19 21.56
C LYS A 245 -7.98 -13.80 21.55
N TYR A 246 -7.46 -13.40 20.40
CA TYR A 246 -6.85 -12.09 20.21
C TYR A 246 -7.79 -11.19 19.42
N SER A 247 -7.85 -9.94 19.84
CA SER A 247 -8.59 -8.89 19.16
C SER A 247 -7.85 -7.57 19.30
N TYR A 248 -8.21 -6.62 18.49
CA TYR A 248 -7.68 -5.27 18.59
C TYR A 248 -8.80 -4.25 18.76
N LYS A 249 -8.49 -3.15 19.41
CA LYS A 249 -9.38 -2.00 19.53
C LYS A 249 -8.70 -0.76 18.97
N LEU A 250 -9.41 -0.07 18.09
CA LEU A 250 -9.02 1.23 17.60
C LEU A 250 -9.68 2.32 18.42
N SER A 251 -8.97 3.40 18.67
CA SER A 251 -9.51 4.58 19.38
C SER A 251 -8.82 5.84 18.87
N ASN A 252 -9.40 7.01 19.18
CA ASN A 252 -8.89 8.32 18.78
C ASN A 252 -8.64 8.42 17.26
N ILE A 253 -9.57 7.88 16.47
CA ILE A 253 -9.43 7.83 15.01
C ILE A 253 -9.68 9.23 14.45
N LYS A 254 -8.75 9.68 13.60
CA LYS A 254 -8.78 11.00 12.96
C LYS A 254 -8.23 10.90 11.55
N LEU A 255 -8.74 11.74 10.68
CA LEU A 255 -8.23 11.94 9.32
C LEU A 255 -7.82 13.40 9.16
N ASP A 256 -6.54 13.63 8.92
CA ASP A 256 -6.00 14.97 8.66
C ASP A 256 -5.80 15.15 7.16
N ILE A 257 -6.35 16.22 6.60
CA ILE A 257 -6.22 16.59 5.18
C ILE A 257 -5.60 17.97 5.08
N GLN A 258 -4.55 18.11 4.28
CA GLN A 258 -3.97 19.43 4.02
C GLN A 258 -4.89 20.25 3.11
N LYS A 259 -5.29 21.41 3.61
CA LYS A 259 -6.06 22.42 2.87
C LYS A 259 -5.18 23.59 2.50
N LEU A 260 -5.41 24.13 1.32
CA LEU A 260 -4.64 25.21 0.73
C LEU A 260 -5.59 26.34 0.35
N LYS A 261 -5.35 27.52 0.90
CA LYS A 261 -6.08 28.73 0.54
C LYS A 261 -5.33 29.45 -0.58
N PRO A 262 -5.84 29.47 -1.82
CA PRO A 262 -5.23 30.25 -2.89
C PRO A 262 -5.35 31.75 -2.64
N THR A 263 -4.54 32.54 -3.35
CA THR A 263 -4.75 33.99 -3.45
C THR A 263 -5.98 34.27 -4.31
N GLU A 264 -6.67 35.37 -4.05
CA GLU A 264 -7.88 35.72 -4.79
C GLU A 264 -7.67 35.84 -6.30
N ASN A 265 -6.52 36.40 -6.69
CA ASN A 265 -6.17 36.53 -8.11
C ASN A 265 -6.02 35.16 -8.77
N SER A 266 -5.30 34.21 -8.14
CA SER A 266 -5.11 32.86 -8.66
C SER A 266 -6.41 32.06 -8.70
N TYR A 267 -7.21 32.19 -7.66
CA TYR A 267 -8.53 31.54 -7.59
C TYR A 267 -9.46 32.05 -8.71
N ASN A 268 -9.61 33.37 -8.85
CA ASN A 268 -10.46 33.99 -9.86
C ASN A 268 -9.99 33.67 -11.28
N ALA A 269 -8.67 33.66 -11.54
CA ALA A 269 -8.10 33.29 -12.82
C ALA A 269 -8.45 31.85 -13.20
N LEU A 270 -8.30 30.91 -12.26
CA LEU A 270 -8.65 29.50 -12.47
C LEU A 270 -10.17 29.34 -12.69
N MET A 271 -11.02 29.95 -11.86
CA MET A 271 -12.45 29.88 -12.02
C MET A 271 -12.92 30.43 -13.36
N LYS A 272 -12.31 31.54 -13.81
CA LYS A 272 -12.60 32.14 -15.13
C LYS A 272 -12.18 31.21 -16.27
N SER A 273 -11.07 30.49 -16.15
CA SER A 273 -10.61 29.54 -17.18
C SER A 273 -11.50 28.31 -17.30
N LEU A 274 -12.26 27.98 -16.25
CA LEU A 274 -13.19 26.83 -16.22
C LEU A 274 -14.59 27.17 -16.70
N LEU A 275 -14.90 28.45 -16.93
CA LEU A 275 -16.22 28.83 -17.42
C LEU A 275 -16.47 28.22 -18.81
N PRO A 276 -17.67 27.62 -19.01
CA PRO A 276 -18.02 27.10 -20.32
C PRO A 276 -18.03 28.22 -21.39
N THR A 277 -17.48 27.91 -22.54
CA THR A 277 -17.56 28.74 -23.73
C THR A 277 -18.57 28.12 -24.70
N ASN A 278 -18.98 28.86 -25.76
CA ASN A 278 -20.04 28.40 -26.67
C ASN A 278 -19.76 27.02 -27.33
N ASN A 279 -18.50 26.58 -27.39
CA ASN A 279 -18.11 25.33 -28.06
C ASN A 279 -17.37 24.34 -27.18
N THR A 280 -16.99 24.69 -25.95
CA THR A 280 -16.19 23.81 -25.08
C THR A 280 -16.58 23.95 -23.62
N THR A 281 -16.56 22.83 -22.92
CA THR A 281 -16.61 22.77 -21.44
C THR A 281 -15.22 22.48 -20.93
N PRO A 282 -14.47 23.48 -20.47
CA PRO A 282 -13.12 23.25 -19.95
C PRO A 282 -13.12 22.31 -18.75
N VAL A 283 -12.13 21.44 -18.64
CA VAL A 283 -11.94 20.50 -17.56
C VAL A 283 -10.51 20.56 -17.03
N ILE A 284 -10.34 20.29 -15.75
CA ILE A 284 -9.02 20.05 -15.16
C ILE A 284 -8.77 18.54 -15.18
N ASN A 285 -7.64 18.13 -15.75
CA ASN A 285 -7.24 16.73 -15.86
C ASN A 285 -6.21 16.40 -14.78
N TYR A 286 -6.53 15.44 -13.93
CA TYR A 286 -5.65 14.87 -12.92
C TYR A 286 -5.11 13.56 -13.44
N LEU A 287 -3.81 13.52 -13.71
CA LEU A 287 -3.11 12.28 -14.10
C LEU A 287 -2.58 11.57 -12.87
N TYR A 288 -2.75 10.27 -12.82
CA TYR A 288 -2.23 9.41 -11.76
C TYR A 288 -2.02 7.99 -12.26
N THR A 289 -1.19 7.24 -11.56
CA THR A 289 -1.00 5.82 -11.85
C THR A 289 -1.99 5.02 -11.02
N SER A 290 -2.91 4.31 -11.68
CA SER A 290 -3.83 3.39 -11.03
C SER A 290 -3.30 1.97 -11.06
N LYS A 291 -3.81 1.13 -10.17
CA LYS A 291 -3.45 -0.27 -10.05
C LYS A 291 -4.56 -1.17 -10.59
N LEU A 292 -4.19 -2.11 -11.43
CA LEU A 292 -5.03 -3.24 -11.80
C LEU A 292 -4.55 -4.45 -11.00
N ILE A 293 -5.46 -5.08 -10.24
CA ILE A 293 -5.13 -6.22 -9.39
C ILE A 293 -5.93 -7.42 -9.86
N ARG A 294 -5.25 -8.56 -9.92
CA ARG A 294 -5.84 -9.88 -10.19
C ARG A 294 -5.26 -10.90 -9.21
N THR A 295 -6.10 -11.78 -8.75
CA THR A 295 -5.71 -12.94 -7.94
C THR A 295 -5.96 -14.21 -8.73
N TYR A 296 -4.99 -15.13 -8.69
CA TYR A 296 -5.07 -16.43 -9.34
C TYR A 296 -4.81 -17.52 -8.31
N HIS A 297 -5.72 -18.47 -8.24
CA HIS A 297 -5.57 -19.65 -7.41
C HIS A 297 -4.82 -20.72 -8.19
N MET A 298 -3.75 -21.22 -7.60
CA MET A 298 -2.93 -22.29 -8.14
C MET A 298 -3.15 -23.53 -7.28
N SER A 299 -3.60 -24.63 -7.90
CA SER A 299 -3.80 -25.89 -7.20
C SER A 299 -2.47 -26.50 -6.79
N ASP A 300 -2.50 -27.36 -5.79
CA ASP A 300 -1.39 -28.26 -5.48
C ASP A 300 -1.04 -29.15 -6.69
N SER A 301 0.12 -29.76 -6.66
CA SER A 301 0.59 -30.72 -7.68
C SER A 301 0.86 -30.15 -9.08
N ILE A 302 0.69 -28.84 -9.32
CA ILE A 302 1.11 -28.22 -10.59
C ILE A 302 2.60 -27.88 -10.59
N SER A 303 3.24 -27.96 -11.75
CA SER A 303 4.62 -27.53 -11.99
C SER A 303 4.72 -26.36 -12.95
N GLU A 304 3.64 -26.03 -13.63
CA GLU A 304 3.55 -24.91 -14.57
C GLU A 304 2.19 -24.21 -14.44
N PHE A 305 2.19 -22.89 -14.54
CA PHE A 305 1.00 -22.07 -14.51
C PHE A 305 1.07 -20.98 -15.57
N SER A 306 0.09 -20.91 -16.46
CA SER A 306 0.01 -19.94 -17.56
C SER A 306 -1.15 -18.99 -17.37
N ILE A 307 -0.91 -17.70 -17.60
CA ILE A 307 -1.89 -16.63 -17.52
C ILE A 307 -1.94 -15.93 -18.88
N GLU A 308 -3.09 -15.94 -19.48
CA GLU A 308 -3.35 -15.28 -20.75
C GLU A 308 -4.11 -13.97 -20.50
N THR A 309 -3.65 -12.86 -21.08
CA THR A 309 -4.30 -11.54 -21.04
C THR A 309 -4.84 -11.11 -19.66
N PRO A 310 -3.99 -11.08 -18.63
CA PRO A 310 -4.43 -10.87 -17.24
C PRO A 310 -5.15 -9.52 -17.01
N PHE A 311 -4.88 -8.55 -17.83
CA PHE A 311 -5.46 -7.20 -17.76
C PHE A 311 -6.33 -6.85 -18.98
N ASN A 312 -6.91 -7.88 -19.62
CA ASN A 312 -7.60 -7.77 -20.91
C ASN A 312 -6.65 -7.21 -21.99
N ALA A 313 -7.09 -6.23 -22.77
CA ALA A 313 -6.25 -5.63 -23.79
C ALA A 313 -5.31 -4.50 -23.27
N SER A 314 -5.51 -4.04 -22.03
CA SER A 314 -4.68 -2.99 -21.44
C SER A 314 -3.35 -3.57 -20.96
N ILE A 315 -2.23 -3.00 -21.39
CA ILE A 315 -0.90 -3.43 -20.96
C ILE A 315 -0.40 -2.44 -19.89
N PRO A 316 -0.16 -2.92 -18.65
CA PRO A 316 0.47 -2.10 -17.61
C PRO A 316 1.88 -1.68 -18.00
N GLU A 317 2.33 -0.55 -17.48
CA GLU A 317 3.74 -0.13 -17.62
C GLU A 317 4.66 -1.07 -16.83
N ARG A 318 4.21 -1.47 -15.65
CA ARG A 318 4.91 -2.37 -14.73
C ARG A 318 3.96 -3.43 -14.21
N ILE A 319 4.50 -4.61 -13.99
CA ILE A 319 3.79 -5.68 -13.28
C ILE A 319 4.57 -6.13 -12.06
N TYR A 320 3.82 -6.56 -11.05
CA TYR A 320 4.35 -7.10 -9.80
C TYR A 320 3.68 -8.44 -9.54
N LEU A 321 4.48 -9.44 -9.22
CA LEU A 321 4.03 -10.80 -8.89
C LEU A 321 4.41 -11.08 -7.43
N ALA A 322 3.42 -11.43 -6.64
CA ALA A 322 3.59 -11.84 -5.24
C ALA A 322 2.86 -13.16 -5.02
N PHE A 323 3.58 -14.15 -4.50
CA PHE A 323 3.02 -15.47 -4.24
C PHE A 323 2.80 -15.67 -2.75
N LEU A 324 1.68 -16.27 -2.40
CA LEU A 324 1.32 -16.64 -1.03
C LEU A 324 0.87 -18.10 -1.01
N LYS A 325 1.09 -18.79 0.10
CA LYS A 325 0.37 -20.03 0.36
C LYS A 325 -1.10 -19.73 0.62
N TYR A 326 -1.98 -20.64 0.22
CA TYR A 326 -3.42 -20.46 0.36
C TYR A 326 -3.84 -20.20 1.82
N ASP A 327 -3.24 -20.91 2.77
CA ASP A 327 -3.55 -20.75 4.20
C ASP A 327 -3.19 -19.35 4.72
N SER A 328 -2.08 -18.78 4.24
CA SER A 328 -1.68 -17.39 4.57
C SER A 328 -2.63 -16.35 3.97
N PHE A 329 -3.19 -16.62 2.80
CA PHE A 329 -4.14 -15.71 2.14
C PHE A 329 -5.55 -15.83 2.71
N ASN A 330 -6.02 -17.05 3.01
CA ASN A 330 -7.36 -17.31 3.53
C ASN A 330 -7.50 -17.01 5.03
N THR A 331 -6.38 -16.88 5.74
CA THR A 331 -6.29 -16.40 7.14
C THR A 331 -7.22 -17.11 8.15
N GLU A 332 -7.33 -18.42 8.04
CA GLU A 332 -8.06 -19.23 9.03
C GLU A 332 -7.22 -19.54 10.26
N ASP A 333 -5.90 -19.44 10.15
CA ASP A 333 -4.94 -19.82 11.18
C ASP A 333 -4.06 -18.63 11.60
N PHE A 334 -3.99 -18.39 12.90
CA PHE A 334 -3.10 -17.37 13.48
C PHE A 334 -1.61 -17.75 13.46
N LYS A 335 -1.26 -18.97 13.01
CA LYS A 335 0.13 -19.44 12.96
C LYS A 335 0.86 -18.98 11.71
N THR A 336 0.13 -18.61 10.67
CA THR A 336 0.69 -18.21 9.39
C THR A 336 0.76 -16.70 9.25
N ASN A 337 1.87 -16.20 8.70
CA ASN A 337 2.05 -14.78 8.42
C ASN A 337 1.37 -14.42 7.10
N SER A 338 0.30 -13.65 7.17
CA SER A 338 -0.50 -13.25 6.00
C SER A 338 0.25 -12.38 4.98
N LEU A 339 1.35 -11.75 5.39
CA LEU A 339 2.20 -10.93 4.50
C LEU A 339 3.53 -11.61 4.14
N TYR A 340 3.65 -12.93 4.35
CA TYR A 340 4.81 -13.68 3.91
C TYR A 340 4.71 -13.98 2.41
N LEU A 341 5.52 -13.31 1.60
CA LEU A 341 5.58 -13.53 0.16
C LEU A 341 6.58 -14.66 -0.12
N SER A 342 6.04 -15.82 -0.50
CA SER A 342 6.81 -17.03 -0.75
C SER A 342 7.35 -17.06 -2.18
N HIS A 343 8.51 -17.67 -2.40
CA HIS A 343 9.05 -17.90 -3.75
C HIS A 343 8.48 -19.18 -4.41
N LEU A 344 7.81 -20.06 -3.66
CA LEU A 344 7.24 -21.33 -4.12
C LEU A 344 8.20 -22.20 -4.96
N ASN A 345 9.52 -22.04 -4.79
CA ASN A 345 10.57 -22.65 -5.61
C ASN A 345 10.38 -22.42 -7.12
N LEU A 346 10.01 -21.18 -7.49
CA LEU A 346 9.91 -20.76 -8.88
C LEU A 346 11.23 -20.99 -9.60
N SER A 347 11.20 -21.65 -10.76
CA SER A 347 12.39 -22.00 -11.55
C SER A 347 12.51 -21.22 -12.85
N ASN A 348 11.39 -20.77 -13.43
CA ASN A 348 11.44 -19.95 -14.63
C ASN A 348 10.23 -19.03 -14.73
N ILE A 349 10.46 -17.83 -15.25
CA ILE A 349 9.43 -16.88 -15.64
C ILE A 349 9.58 -16.53 -17.11
N PHE A 350 8.54 -16.78 -17.88
CA PHE A 350 8.51 -16.47 -19.29
C PHE A 350 7.36 -15.49 -19.56
N ILE A 351 7.69 -14.31 -20.12
CA ILE A 351 6.73 -13.24 -20.40
C ILE A 351 6.78 -12.93 -21.89
N THR A 352 5.64 -12.97 -22.55
CA THR A 352 5.50 -12.56 -23.94
C THR A 352 4.52 -11.39 -24.07
N LEU A 353 4.84 -10.50 -24.97
CA LEU A 353 4.03 -9.35 -25.32
C LEU A 353 3.77 -9.35 -26.81
N ASN A 354 2.50 -9.41 -27.20
CA ASN A 354 2.10 -9.50 -28.62
C ASN A 354 2.80 -10.64 -29.40
N GLY A 355 3.00 -11.78 -28.74
CA GLY A 355 3.69 -12.94 -29.32
C GLY A 355 5.22 -12.87 -29.33
N SER A 356 5.82 -11.73 -28.95
CA SER A 356 7.27 -11.59 -28.85
C SER A 356 7.73 -11.84 -27.42
N THR A 357 8.82 -12.57 -27.23
CA THR A 357 9.42 -12.80 -25.90
C THR A 357 10.01 -11.51 -25.37
N LEU A 358 9.53 -11.10 -24.20
CA LEU A 358 10.05 -9.95 -23.48
C LEU A 358 11.03 -10.35 -22.39
N TYR A 359 10.67 -11.37 -21.59
CA TYR A 359 11.53 -11.93 -20.53
C TYR A 359 11.49 -13.46 -20.57
N ASN A 360 12.66 -14.07 -20.32
CA ASN A 360 12.79 -15.50 -20.08
C ASN A 360 13.92 -15.68 -19.07
N ILE A 361 13.55 -15.76 -17.78
CA ILE A 361 14.52 -15.70 -16.68
C ILE A 361 14.39 -16.96 -15.84
N SER A 362 15.49 -17.66 -15.69
CA SER A 362 15.62 -18.81 -14.81
C SER A 362 16.01 -18.39 -13.40
N ALA A 363 15.51 -19.11 -12.41
CA ALA A 363 15.77 -18.84 -10.99
C ALA A 363 15.95 -20.17 -10.23
N ASP A 364 16.85 -20.19 -9.26
CA ASP A 364 17.02 -21.31 -8.34
C ASP A 364 17.11 -20.77 -6.91
N PHE A 365 15.99 -20.74 -6.24
CA PHE A 365 15.90 -20.24 -4.86
C PHE A 365 16.58 -21.18 -3.86
N ILE A 366 16.60 -22.48 -4.15
CA ILE A 366 17.24 -23.49 -3.26
C ILE A 366 18.73 -23.23 -3.14
N ASN A 367 19.39 -22.99 -4.27
CA ASN A 367 20.83 -22.73 -4.32
C ASN A 367 21.15 -21.22 -4.30
N ARG A 368 20.16 -20.37 -4.03
CA ARG A 368 20.27 -18.88 -4.00
C ARG A 368 20.76 -18.28 -5.33
N ASN A 369 20.58 -18.98 -6.44
CA ASN A 369 20.96 -18.49 -7.78
C ASN A 369 19.77 -17.76 -8.43
N VAL A 370 19.49 -16.56 -7.91
CA VAL A 370 18.36 -15.70 -8.34
C VAL A 370 18.81 -14.29 -8.69
N SER A 371 20.11 -14.10 -8.92
CA SER A 371 20.70 -12.76 -9.11
C SER A 371 20.12 -12.03 -10.31
N GLU A 372 19.86 -12.71 -11.42
CA GLU A 372 19.26 -12.11 -12.62
C GLU A 372 17.83 -11.64 -12.34
N LEU A 373 17.00 -12.49 -11.71
CA LEU A 373 15.62 -12.16 -11.35
C LEU A 373 15.57 -11.00 -10.37
N TYR A 374 16.42 -11.02 -9.34
CA TYR A 374 16.53 -9.94 -8.37
C TYR A 374 16.98 -8.64 -9.03
N HIS A 375 18.02 -8.70 -9.89
CA HIS A 375 18.52 -7.52 -10.60
C HIS A 375 17.45 -6.89 -11.51
N ASN A 376 16.70 -7.69 -12.28
CA ASN A 376 15.59 -7.19 -13.11
C ASN A 376 14.50 -6.54 -12.26
N THR A 377 14.20 -7.12 -11.10
CA THR A 377 13.27 -6.52 -10.15
C THR A 377 13.77 -5.16 -9.68
N LEU A 378 15.04 -5.03 -9.29
CA LEU A 378 15.61 -3.75 -8.85
C LEU A 378 15.61 -2.69 -9.97
N LEU A 379 15.91 -3.08 -11.19
CA LEU A 379 15.82 -2.18 -12.36
C LEU A 379 14.41 -1.63 -12.57
N CYS A 380 13.40 -2.47 -12.32
CA CYS A 380 12.01 -2.03 -12.38
C CYS A 380 11.63 -1.07 -11.25
N LEU A 381 12.13 -1.29 -10.03
CA LEU A 381 11.77 -0.50 -8.85
C LEU A 381 12.52 0.84 -8.77
N GLY A 382 13.74 0.91 -9.28
CA GLY A 382 14.60 2.08 -9.17
C GLY A 382 15.38 2.08 -7.85
N LYS A 383 15.60 3.28 -7.26
CA LYS A 383 16.44 3.42 -6.05
C LYS A 383 15.68 3.31 -4.74
N ASP A 384 14.41 3.68 -4.74
CA ASP A 384 13.60 3.80 -3.52
C ASP A 384 12.78 2.52 -3.30
N HIS A 385 13.36 1.55 -2.63
CA HIS A 385 12.71 0.28 -2.32
C HIS A 385 13.21 -0.33 -1.00
N LEU A 386 12.42 -1.22 -0.39
CA LEU A 386 12.77 -1.93 0.84
C LEU A 386 13.34 -3.34 0.60
N LEU A 387 13.44 -3.80 -0.63
CA LEU A 387 13.89 -5.15 -0.94
C LEU A 387 15.41 -5.26 -0.75
N THR A 388 15.82 -6.18 0.13
CA THR A 388 17.20 -6.66 0.22
C THR A 388 17.27 -8.07 -0.37
N PHE A 389 18.46 -8.51 -0.80
CA PHE A 389 18.62 -9.84 -1.37
C PHE A 389 18.20 -10.96 -0.41
N ASP A 390 18.55 -10.83 0.88
CA ASP A 390 18.18 -11.84 1.87
C ASP A 390 16.67 -11.88 2.12
N ASN A 391 16.00 -10.72 2.18
CA ASN A 391 14.54 -10.66 2.33
C ASN A 391 13.83 -11.14 1.07
N PHE A 392 14.37 -10.84 -0.11
CA PHE A 392 13.84 -11.34 -1.39
C PHE A 392 13.80 -12.87 -1.46
N ILE A 393 14.80 -13.54 -0.90
CA ILE A 393 14.80 -15.01 -0.79
C ILE A 393 13.90 -15.48 0.37
N ASN A 394 13.82 -14.72 1.46
CA ASN A 394 13.19 -15.16 2.71
C ASN A 394 12.01 -14.28 3.09
N GLY A 395 10.86 -14.47 2.45
CA GLY A 395 9.58 -13.94 2.92
C GLY A 395 9.08 -12.63 2.33
N THR A 396 9.88 -11.95 1.47
CA THR A 396 9.43 -10.81 0.66
C THR A 396 9.77 -11.00 -0.81
N THR A 397 9.48 -12.18 -1.34
CA THR A 397 9.69 -12.47 -2.76
C THR A 397 8.65 -11.71 -3.59
N LEU A 398 8.99 -10.46 -3.91
CA LEU A 398 8.23 -9.61 -4.82
C LEU A 398 9.00 -9.47 -6.12
N ILE A 399 8.42 -9.93 -7.22
CA ILE A 399 9.04 -9.91 -8.53
C ILE A 399 8.40 -8.80 -9.35
N ALA A 400 9.20 -7.97 -10.01
CA ALA A 400 8.71 -6.85 -10.79
C ALA A 400 9.37 -6.78 -12.17
N PHE A 401 8.57 -6.42 -13.19
CA PHE A 401 9.01 -6.24 -14.56
C PHE A 401 8.45 -4.97 -15.18
N ASN A 402 9.28 -4.30 -15.97
CA ASN A 402 8.84 -3.24 -16.88
C ASN A 402 8.35 -3.89 -18.18
N LEU A 403 7.10 -3.64 -18.57
CA LEU A 403 6.55 -4.16 -19.83
C LEU A 403 6.74 -3.20 -21.00
N THR A 404 7.16 -1.98 -20.73
CA THR A 404 7.39 -0.94 -21.72
C THR A 404 8.85 -0.54 -21.69
N ASN A 405 9.44 -0.28 -22.85
CA ASN A 405 10.78 0.33 -22.96
C ASN A 405 10.68 1.80 -22.55
N PHE A 406 10.40 2.02 -21.28
CA PHE A 406 10.12 3.33 -20.75
C PHE A 406 11.42 4.01 -20.30
N ASP A 407 11.74 5.12 -20.98
CA ASP A 407 12.69 6.07 -20.42
C ASP A 407 11.99 6.88 -19.32
N PRO A 408 12.40 6.78 -18.06
CA PRO A 408 11.79 7.53 -16.96
C PRO A 408 11.86 9.06 -17.15
N VAL A 409 12.64 9.54 -18.11
CA VAL A 409 12.78 10.95 -18.48
C VAL A 409 11.72 11.39 -19.50
N ALA A 410 11.13 10.46 -20.26
CA ALA A 410 10.10 10.79 -21.23
C ALA A 410 8.74 11.05 -20.52
N ASN A 411 8.31 12.30 -20.53
CA ASN A 411 7.08 12.74 -19.86
C ASN A 411 5.77 12.38 -20.59
N ILE A 412 5.86 11.75 -21.78
CA ILE A 412 4.68 11.40 -22.58
C ILE A 412 4.48 9.88 -22.51
N ARG A 413 3.44 9.48 -21.80
CA ARG A 413 3.04 8.08 -21.67
C ARG A 413 1.78 7.86 -22.50
N THR A 414 1.82 6.92 -23.42
CA THR A 414 0.65 6.49 -24.18
C THR A 414 0.21 5.12 -23.65
N PRO A 415 -1.09 4.92 -23.43
CA PRO A 415 -1.61 3.60 -23.08
C PRO A 415 -1.22 2.56 -24.15
N LEU A 416 -0.72 1.42 -23.71
CA LEU A 416 -0.41 0.31 -24.58
C LEU A 416 -1.53 -0.72 -24.55
N TYR A 417 -1.85 -1.25 -25.73
CA TYR A 417 -2.84 -2.30 -25.90
C TYR A 417 -2.22 -3.51 -26.58
N GLY A 418 -2.64 -4.69 -26.19
CA GLY A 418 -2.13 -5.92 -26.77
C GLY A 418 -2.40 -7.16 -25.93
N SER A 419 -1.70 -8.25 -26.23
CA SER A 419 -1.79 -9.50 -25.53
C SER A 419 -0.56 -9.74 -24.67
N LEU A 420 -0.76 -9.85 -23.36
CA LEU A 420 0.27 -10.22 -22.39
C LEU A 420 0.05 -11.67 -21.97
N ARG A 421 1.10 -12.48 -22.04
CA ARG A 421 1.10 -13.85 -21.52
C ARG A 421 2.24 -14.01 -20.52
N ILE A 422 1.94 -14.65 -19.39
CA ILE A 422 2.90 -14.95 -18.33
C ILE A 422 2.87 -16.45 -18.07
N VAL A 423 4.01 -17.13 -18.17
CA VAL A 423 4.17 -18.55 -17.82
C VAL A 423 5.14 -18.66 -16.67
N LEU A 424 4.74 -19.36 -15.63
CA LEU A 424 5.48 -19.60 -14.41
C LEU A 424 5.78 -21.09 -14.31
N THR A 425 7.04 -21.48 -14.16
CA THR A 425 7.47 -22.86 -13.96
C THR A 425 8.10 -23.00 -12.59
N PHE A 426 7.75 -24.05 -11.87
CA PHE A 426 8.28 -24.35 -10.54
C PHE A 426 9.25 -25.54 -10.60
N SER A 427 10.32 -25.51 -9.81
CA SER A 427 11.34 -26.57 -9.78
C SER A 427 10.78 -27.92 -9.30
N THR A 428 9.76 -27.86 -8.45
CA THR A 428 9.02 -29.00 -7.95
C THR A 428 7.53 -28.70 -8.04
N ARG A 429 6.70 -29.75 -8.11
CA ARG A 429 5.26 -29.57 -8.02
C ARG A 429 4.89 -28.88 -6.71
N LEU A 430 3.92 -27.99 -6.75
CA LEU A 430 3.43 -27.31 -5.54
C LEU A 430 2.92 -28.36 -4.54
N THR A 431 3.35 -28.22 -3.30
CA THR A 431 2.98 -29.14 -2.20
C THR A 431 1.66 -28.73 -1.53
N SER A 432 1.20 -27.51 -1.77
CA SER A 432 -0.04 -26.94 -1.24
C SER A 432 -0.62 -25.95 -2.23
N ASN A 433 -1.91 -25.67 -2.10
CA ASN A 433 -2.54 -24.61 -2.86
C ASN A 433 -1.84 -23.26 -2.60
N ALA A 434 -1.78 -22.43 -3.63
CA ALA A 434 -1.14 -21.13 -3.54
C ALA A 434 -1.98 -20.06 -4.25
N VAL A 435 -1.69 -18.80 -3.94
CA VAL A 435 -2.35 -17.65 -4.56
C VAL A 435 -1.27 -16.75 -5.14
N LEU A 436 -1.45 -16.38 -6.40
CA LEU A 436 -0.67 -15.31 -7.03
C LEU A 436 -1.49 -14.01 -6.98
N ILE A 437 -0.91 -12.97 -6.41
CA ILE A 437 -1.38 -11.60 -6.56
C ILE A 437 -0.58 -10.98 -7.70
N LEU A 438 -1.27 -10.66 -8.79
CA LEU A 438 -0.70 -9.95 -9.92
C LEU A 438 -1.22 -8.52 -9.93
N MET A 439 -0.32 -7.56 -9.82
CA MET A 439 -0.64 -6.14 -9.83
C MET A 439 0.02 -5.48 -11.04
N GLY A 440 -0.71 -4.61 -11.73
CA GLY A 440 -0.20 -3.82 -12.85
C GLY A 440 -0.40 -2.32 -12.62
N ASP A 441 0.62 -1.52 -12.90
CA ASP A 441 0.54 -0.06 -12.88
C ASP A 441 0.10 0.45 -14.26
N VAL A 442 -1.01 1.17 -14.34
CA VAL A 442 -1.53 1.79 -15.58
C VAL A 442 -1.75 3.29 -15.39
N LEU A 443 -1.51 4.04 -16.45
CA LEU A 443 -1.81 5.47 -16.45
C LEU A 443 -3.34 5.66 -16.52
N SER A 444 -3.87 6.46 -15.62
CA SER A 444 -5.28 6.83 -15.56
C SER A 444 -5.44 8.33 -15.43
N SER A 445 -6.60 8.83 -15.79
CA SER A 445 -6.92 10.24 -15.62
C SER A 445 -8.31 10.43 -15.04
N MET A 446 -8.45 11.52 -14.30
CA MET A 446 -9.72 12.02 -13.80
C MET A 446 -9.88 13.46 -14.25
N SER A 447 -11.04 13.81 -14.79
CA SER A 447 -11.35 15.17 -15.24
C SER A 447 -12.46 15.76 -14.39
N ILE A 448 -12.33 17.04 -14.06
CA ILE A 448 -13.32 17.79 -13.26
C ILE A 448 -13.68 19.06 -14.02
N ASN A 449 -14.97 19.29 -14.24
CA ASN A 449 -15.50 20.49 -14.87
C ASN A 449 -15.84 21.60 -13.87
N PHE A 450 -16.31 22.74 -14.37
CA PHE A 450 -16.76 23.87 -13.55
C PHE A 450 -17.90 23.51 -12.57
N LYS A 451 -18.79 22.60 -12.95
CA LYS A 451 -19.90 22.13 -12.09
C LYS A 451 -19.46 21.12 -11.04
N ARG A 452 -18.14 20.78 -10.97
CA ARG A 452 -17.58 19.76 -10.09
C ARG A 452 -18.07 18.34 -10.41
N GLU A 453 -18.50 18.11 -11.65
CA GLU A 453 -18.77 16.77 -12.16
C GLU A 453 -17.45 16.06 -12.45
N ILE A 454 -17.38 14.78 -12.10
CA ILE A 454 -16.16 13.98 -12.15
C ILE A 454 -16.29 12.93 -13.23
N PHE A 455 -15.32 12.90 -14.13
CA PHE A 455 -15.23 11.93 -15.22
C PHE A 455 -13.95 11.12 -15.02
N LEU A 456 -14.09 9.79 -14.93
CA LEU A 456 -12.98 8.87 -14.80
C LEU A 456 -12.65 8.26 -16.15
N ASN A 457 -11.41 8.36 -16.57
CA ASN A 457 -10.89 7.62 -17.70
C ASN A 457 -9.94 6.54 -17.16
N ARG A 458 -10.48 5.34 -16.96
CA ARG A 458 -9.75 4.14 -16.55
C ARG A 458 -9.48 3.35 -17.83
N ASN A 459 -8.21 3.29 -18.21
CA ASN A 459 -7.77 2.48 -19.35
C ASN A 459 -7.79 1.00 -19.03
#